data_f9a37c2ce97cc6a0f09c9ef2f1639dfb
#
_entry.id   f9a37c2ce97cc6a0f09c9ef2f1639dfb
#
_cell.length_a   1.000
_cell.length_b   1.000
_cell.length_c   1.000
_cell.angle_alpha   90.00
_cell.angle_beta   90.00
_cell.angle_gamma   90.00
#
_symmetry.space_group_name_H-M   'P 1'
#
loop_
_entity.id
_entity.type
_entity.pdbx_description
1 polymer ?
#
loop_
_entity_poly.entity_id
_entity_poly.type
_entity_poly.pdbx_seq_one_letter_code
_entity_poly.pdbx_strand_id
1 'polypeptide(L)'
;MEHLSWKWWSHNKNNIEQAQLELIDIWHFGLSDLLQKYGTSEEVINFLKETHNEDEPKIENVTDIHLLIERFALSTLKNKSFDISLFFNLCEILNLEFNELYKIYLGKNVLNEFRQKNGYKTGNYKKIWNKHEDNYYLFKIINELDVDKSEFCHLVYEKLDNQYQESFKS
;
A
#
# COMPACT_ATOMS: atom_id res chain seq x y z
N MET A 1 -2.78 -5.13 -20.94
CA MET A 1 -1.78 -5.00 -19.85
C MET A 1 -0.59 -4.07 -20.20
N GLU A 2 -0.61 -3.38 -21.33
CA GLU A 2 0.49 -2.46 -21.75
C GLU A 2 0.41 -1.06 -21.13
N HIS A 3 -0.60 -0.77 -20.29
CA HIS A 3 -0.97 0.59 -19.94
C HIS A 3 -0.61 1.04 -18.50
N LEU A 4 0.09 0.23 -17.71
CA LEU A 4 0.51 0.60 -16.36
C LEU A 4 1.78 1.47 -16.31
N SER A 5 2.52 1.61 -17.41
CA SER A 5 3.68 2.51 -17.50
C SER A 5 3.29 3.84 -18.12
N TRP A 6 2.81 4.78 -17.33
CA TRP A 6 2.54 6.14 -17.77
C TRP A 6 3.80 6.92 -18.20
N LYS A 7 4.98 6.46 -17.76
CA LYS A 7 6.27 7.01 -18.17
C LYS A 7 6.72 6.37 -19.48
N TRP A 8 6.23 6.86 -20.62
CA TRP A 8 6.58 6.38 -21.97
C TRP A 8 8.09 6.40 -22.28
N TRP A 9 8.87 7.17 -21.53
CA TRP A 9 10.34 7.23 -21.60
C TRP A 9 11.05 6.23 -20.70
N SER A 10 10.32 5.48 -19.88
CA SER A 10 10.89 4.48 -18.98
C SER A 10 10.90 3.11 -19.62
N HIS A 11 12.03 2.43 -19.57
CA HIS A 11 12.16 1.03 -20.01
C HIS A 11 11.54 0.04 -18.99
N ASN A 12 10.99 0.51 -17.87
CA ASN A 12 10.32 -0.34 -16.89
C ASN A 12 8.97 -0.77 -17.45
N LYS A 13 8.88 -2.05 -17.78
CA LYS A 13 7.62 -2.73 -18.09
C LYS A 13 6.69 -2.64 -16.88
N ASN A 14 5.38 -2.75 -17.13
CA ASN A 14 4.30 -2.79 -16.16
C ASN A 14 4.72 -3.46 -14.85
N ASN A 15 4.91 -2.68 -13.81
CA ASN A 15 5.28 -3.18 -12.50
C ASN A 15 4.03 -3.22 -11.62
N ILE A 16 3.36 -4.38 -11.61
CA ILE A 16 2.16 -4.61 -10.78
C ILE A 16 2.50 -4.39 -9.30
N GLU A 17 3.65 -4.85 -8.84
CA GLU A 17 4.10 -4.64 -7.45
C GLU A 17 4.18 -3.15 -7.09
N GLN A 18 4.68 -2.31 -8.01
CA GLN A 18 4.70 -0.87 -7.81
C GLN A 18 3.28 -0.27 -7.74
N ALA A 19 2.36 -0.73 -8.61
CA ALA A 19 0.97 -0.28 -8.58
C ALA A 19 0.27 -0.70 -7.28
N GLN A 20 0.54 -1.91 -6.80
CA GLN A 20 0.05 -2.38 -5.49
C GLN A 20 0.59 -1.52 -4.34
N LEU A 21 1.87 -1.12 -4.38
CA LEU A 21 2.45 -0.20 -3.39
C LEU A 21 1.75 1.16 -3.36
N GLU A 22 1.44 1.72 -4.53
CA GLU A 22 0.71 2.98 -4.60
C GLU A 22 -0.72 2.84 -4.03
N LEU A 23 -1.38 1.68 -4.24
CA LEU A 23 -2.65 1.39 -3.59
C LEU A 23 -2.52 1.31 -2.07
N ILE A 24 -1.43 0.76 -1.55
CA ILE A 24 -1.20 0.74 -0.10
C ILE A 24 -1.05 2.18 0.46
N ASP A 25 -0.38 3.06 -0.26
CA ASP A 25 -0.27 4.47 0.16
C ASP A 25 -1.66 5.16 0.11
N ILE A 26 -2.50 4.87 -0.90
CA ILE A 26 -3.89 5.31 -0.95
C ILE A 26 -4.70 4.75 0.24
N TRP A 27 -4.51 3.48 0.59
CA TRP A 27 -5.14 2.84 1.74
C TRP A 27 -4.79 3.53 3.06
N HIS A 28 -3.53 3.92 3.26
CA HIS A 28 -3.12 4.69 4.44
C HIS A 28 -3.89 6.02 4.56
N PHE A 29 -4.02 6.75 3.44
CA PHE A 29 -4.81 7.98 3.44
C PHE A 29 -6.29 7.73 3.64
N GLY A 30 -6.85 6.68 3.03
CA GLY A 30 -8.23 6.26 3.20
C GLY A 30 -8.57 5.94 4.64
N LEU A 31 -7.76 5.12 5.32
CA LEU A 31 -7.94 4.83 6.75
C LEU A 31 -7.84 6.09 7.62
N SER A 32 -6.94 7.02 7.27
CA SER A 32 -6.81 8.29 7.98
C SER A 32 -8.06 9.16 7.82
N ASP A 33 -8.65 9.23 6.60
CA ASP A 33 -9.89 9.93 6.32
C ASP A 33 -11.06 9.34 7.12
N LEU A 34 -11.17 8.00 7.12
CA LEU A 34 -12.20 7.30 7.89
C LEU A 34 -12.07 7.53 9.40
N LEU A 35 -10.86 7.45 9.95
CA LEU A 35 -10.61 7.74 11.36
C LEU A 35 -10.95 9.20 11.70
N GLN A 36 -10.64 10.13 10.83
CA GLN A 36 -11.00 11.54 11.02
C GLN A 36 -12.52 11.75 11.02
N LYS A 37 -13.23 11.00 10.15
CA LYS A 37 -14.68 11.12 9.98
C LYS A 37 -15.47 10.44 11.10
N TYR A 38 -15.05 9.26 11.53
CA TYR A 38 -15.78 8.42 12.48
C TYR A 38 -15.22 8.49 13.92
N GLY A 39 -14.00 8.96 14.10
CA GLY A 39 -13.41 9.26 15.40
C GLY A 39 -12.69 8.09 16.07
N THR A 40 -13.23 6.87 15.99
CA THR A 40 -12.67 5.69 16.66
C THR A 40 -12.44 4.52 15.69
N SER A 41 -11.50 3.65 16.06
CA SER A 41 -11.24 2.42 15.27
C SER A 41 -12.46 1.50 15.24
N GLU A 42 -13.24 1.46 16.32
CA GLU A 42 -14.44 0.63 16.44
C GLU A 42 -15.52 1.11 15.46
N GLU A 43 -15.77 2.41 15.39
CA GLU A 43 -16.72 3.00 14.44
C GLU A 43 -16.28 2.79 12.99
N VAL A 44 -14.99 2.90 12.69
CA VAL A 44 -14.44 2.59 11.36
C VAL A 44 -14.66 1.11 11.02
N ILE A 45 -14.39 0.19 11.95
CA ILE A 45 -14.61 -1.24 11.72
C ILE A 45 -16.10 -1.54 11.47
N ASN A 46 -17.01 -0.93 12.22
CA ASN A 46 -18.44 -1.12 12.01
C ASN A 46 -18.87 -0.59 10.64
N PHE A 47 -18.40 0.59 10.26
CA PHE A 47 -18.65 1.17 8.94
C PHE A 47 -18.10 0.26 7.81
N LEU A 48 -16.89 -0.28 7.95
CA LEU A 48 -16.30 -1.20 6.98
C LEU A 48 -17.13 -2.48 6.83
N LYS A 49 -17.61 -3.05 7.95
CA LYS A 49 -18.47 -4.24 7.92
C LYS A 49 -19.83 -3.99 7.27
N GLU A 50 -20.41 -2.81 7.48
CA GLU A 50 -21.69 -2.44 6.88
C GLU A 50 -21.55 -2.15 5.38
N THR A 51 -20.44 -1.57 4.96
CA THR A 51 -20.18 -1.18 3.57
C THR A 51 -19.69 -2.36 2.72
N HIS A 52 -19.02 -3.33 3.35
CA HIS A 52 -18.50 -4.52 2.67
C HIS A 52 -19.48 -5.70 2.79
N ASN A 53 -20.74 -5.49 2.43
CA ASN A 53 -21.67 -6.59 2.27
C ASN A 53 -21.34 -7.31 0.96
N GLU A 54 -21.04 -8.61 1.06
CA GLU A 54 -20.77 -9.51 -0.08
C GLU A 54 -21.92 -9.56 -1.10
N ASP A 55 -23.11 -9.06 -0.71
CA ASP A 55 -24.32 -9.02 -1.52
C ASP A 55 -24.49 -7.71 -2.34
N GLU A 56 -23.60 -6.71 -2.20
CA GLU A 56 -23.67 -5.56 -3.10
C GLU A 56 -23.25 -5.97 -4.52
N PRO A 57 -24.01 -5.56 -5.56
CA PRO A 57 -23.66 -5.89 -6.92
C PRO A 57 -22.25 -5.33 -7.18
N LYS A 58 -21.29 -6.25 -7.36
CA LYS A 58 -19.95 -5.88 -7.85
C LYS A 58 -20.16 -4.97 -9.04
N ILE A 59 -19.61 -3.77 -8.99
CA ILE A 59 -19.74 -2.80 -10.07
C ILE A 59 -19.33 -3.53 -11.34
N GLU A 60 -20.32 -3.67 -12.26
CA GLU A 60 -20.23 -4.44 -13.49
C GLU A 60 -18.86 -4.31 -14.14
N ASN A 61 -18.15 -5.44 -14.27
CA ASN A 61 -17.08 -5.74 -15.23
C ASN A 61 -16.28 -4.53 -15.78
N VAL A 62 -15.83 -3.61 -14.93
CA VAL A 62 -14.87 -2.59 -15.35
C VAL A 62 -13.50 -3.28 -15.42
N THR A 63 -13.17 -3.79 -16.60
CA THR A 63 -11.85 -4.39 -16.88
C THR A 63 -10.79 -3.34 -17.19
N ASP A 64 -11.20 -2.09 -17.37
CA ASP A 64 -10.30 -0.97 -17.64
C ASP A 64 -9.90 -0.26 -16.34
N ILE A 65 -8.66 -0.49 -15.95
CA ILE A 65 -8.06 0.10 -14.74
C ILE A 65 -8.06 1.64 -14.80
N HIS A 66 -7.89 2.27 -15.98
CA HIS A 66 -7.86 3.73 -16.10
C HIS A 66 -9.24 4.32 -15.80
N LEU A 67 -10.28 3.71 -16.36
CA LEU A 67 -11.64 4.11 -16.06
C LEU A 67 -12.00 3.96 -14.60
N LEU A 68 -11.50 2.90 -13.95
CA LEU A 68 -11.73 2.68 -12.52
C LEU A 68 -11.00 3.71 -11.66
N ILE A 69 -9.76 4.07 -12.01
CA ILE A 69 -9.00 5.14 -11.34
C ILE A 69 -9.74 6.49 -11.50
N GLU A 70 -10.23 6.81 -12.69
CA GLU A 70 -11.01 8.04 -12.94
C GLU A 70 -12.27 8.07 -12.08
N ARG A 71 -13.01 6.96 -12.02
CA ARG A 71 -14.22 6.83 -11.18
C ARG A 71 -13.90 7.00 -9.70
N PHE A 72 -12.83 6.36 -9.22
CA PHE A 72 -12.38 6.48 -7.84
C PHE A 72 -12.01 7.93 -7.50
N ALA A 73 -11.23 8.59 -8.35
CA ALA A 73 -10.86 10.00 -8.17
C ALA A 73 -12.09 10.92 -8.19
N LEU A 74 -13.01 10.73 -9.16
CA LEU A 74 -14.23 11.52 -9.25
C LEU A 74 -15.13 11.35 -8.01
N SER A 75 -15.32 10.10 -7.55
CA SER A 75 -16.13 9.81 -6.36
C SER A 75 -15.51 10.45 -5.12
N THR A 76 -14.21 10.28 -4.92
CA THR A 76 -13.50 10.87 -3.78
C THR A 76 -13.60 12.40 -3.76
N LEU A 77 -13.39 13.06 -4.91
CA LEU A 77 -13.50 14.52 -5.02
C LEU A 77 -14.92 15.02 -4.81
N LYS A 78 -15.92 14.34 -5.38
CA LYS A 78 -17.33 14.71 -5.29
C LYS A 78 -17.88 14.56 -3.87
N ASN A 79 -17.55 13.45 -3.22
CA ASN A 79 -18.09 13.10 -1.91
C ASN A 79 -17.18 13.60 -0.76
N LYS A 80 -15.98 14.09 -1.08
CA LYS A 80 -14.94 14.49 -0.10
C LYS A 80 -14.73 13.38 0.96
N SER A 81 -14.66 12.14 0.50
CA SER A 81 -14.54 10.97 1.35
C SER A 81 -13.95 9.82 0.55
N PHE A 82 -13.21 8.97 1.22
CA PHE A 82 -12.63 7.76 0.64
C PHE A 82 -13.73 6.79 0.19
N ASP A 83 -13.67 6.35 -1.06
CA ASP A 83 -14.61 5.39 -1.63
C ASP A 83 -14.06 3.98 -1.53
N ILE A 84 -14.54 3.25 -0.52
CA ILE A 84 -14.06 1.92 -0.18
C ILE A 84 -14.38 0.90 -1.27
N SER A 85 -15.59 0.94 -1.83
CA SER A 85 -16.02 -0.02 -2.84
C SER A 85 -15.18 0.10 -4.10
N LEU A 86 -14.94 1.31 -4.58
CA LEU A 86 -14.06 1.54 -5.73
C LEU A 86 -12.60 1.21 -5.44
N PHE A 87 -12.15 1.42 -4.20
CA PHE A 87 -10.80 1.01 -3.78
C PHE A 87 -10.63 -0.51 -3.85
N PHE A 88 -11.57 -1.29 -3.34
CA PHE A 88 -11.46 -2.76 -3.40
C PHE A 88 -11.58 -3.28 -4.84
N ASN A 89 -12.34 -2.62 -5.73
CA ASN A 89 -12.34 -2.95 -7.15
C ASN A 89 -10.96 -2.72 -7.80
N LEU A 90 -10.23 -1.67 -7.39
CA LEU A 90 -8.84 -1.47 -7.82
C LEU A 90 -7.91 -2.57 -7.31
N CYS A 91 -8.10 -3.01 -6.05
CA CYS A 91 -7.36 -4.16 -5.52
C CYS A 91 -7.63 -5.43 -6.33
N GLU A 92 -8.89 -5.72 -6.69
CA GLU A 92 -9.27 -6.88 -7.47
C GLU A 92 -8.61 -6.88 -8.87
N ILE A 93 -8.66 -5.75 -9.59
CA ILE A 93 -7.99 -5.63 -10.91
C ILE A 93 -6.48 -5.84 -10.83
N LEU A 94 -5.86 -5.42 -9.74
CA LEU A 94 -4.42 -5.59 -9.51
C LEU A 94 -4.07 -6.92 -8.82
N ASN A 95 -5.03 -7.83 -8.66
CA ASN A 95 -4.86 -9.11 -7.97
C ASN A 95 -4.26 -8.94 -6.56
N LEU A 96 -4.67 -7.89 -5.85
CA LEU A 96 -4.24 -7.60 -4.49
C LEU A 96 -5.32 -8.08 -3.51
N GLU A 97 -5.18 -9.31 -3.03
CA GLU A 97 -6.08 -9.88 -2.03
C GLU A 97 -5.93 -9.19 -0.66
N PHE A 98 -6.97 -9.26 0.17
CA PHE A 98 -6.99 -8.56 1.46
C PHE A 98 -5.82 -8.96 2.38
N ASN A 99 -5.46 -10.24 2.43
CA ASN A 99 -4.34 -10.69 3.25
C ASN A 99 -3.01 -10.11 2.77
N GLU A 100 -2.83 -9.98 1.47
CA GLU A 100 -1.63 -9.37 0.90
C GLU A 100 -1.63 -7.85 1.10
N LEU A 101 -2.78 -7.18 0.90
CA LEU A 101 -2.99 -5.77 1.26
C LEU A 101 -2.57 -5.51 2.72
N TYR A 102 -3.07 -6.32 3.66
CA TYR A 102 -2.78 -6.20 5.08
C TYR A 102 -1.28 -6.39 5.38
N LYS A 103 -0.68 -7.42 4.80
CA LYS A 103 0.74 -7.73 4.96
C LYS A 103 1.65 -6.60 4.46
N ILE A 104 1.38 -6.09 3.25
CA ILE A 104 2.15 -4.97 2.69
C ILE A 104 1.91 -3.69 3.51
N TYR A 105 0.68 -3.44 3.95
CA TYR A 105 0.33 -2.29 4.80
C TYR A 105 1.14 -2.30 6.11
N LEU A 106 1.20 -3.43 6.81
CA LEU A 106 2.03 -3.57 8.01
C LEU A 106 3.51 -3.35 7.71
N GLY A 107 4.01 -3.96 6.64
CA GLY A 107 5.40 -3.78 6.21
C GLY A 107 5.75 -2.33 5.89
N LYS A 108 4.86 -1.61 5.19
CA LYS A 108 5.01 -0.18 4.87
C LYS A 108 5.01 0.69 6.14
N ASN A 109 4.18 0.37 7.13
CA ASN A 109 4.20 1.06 8.41
C ASN A 109 5.56 0.91 9.10
N VAL A 110 6.08 -0.33 9.14
CA VAL A 110 7.41 -0.60 9.70
C VAL A 110 8.51 0.15 8.94
N LEU A 111 8.48 0.14 7.60
CA LEU A 111 9.45 0.89 6.78
C LEU A 111 9.37 2.40 7.04
N ASN A 112 8.18 2.95 7.18
CA ASN A 112 8.01 4.37 7.48
C ASN A 112 8.54 4.72 8.88
N GLU A 113 8.32 3.86 9.88
CA GLU A 113 8.93 4.00 11.20
C GLU A 113 10.47 3.93 11.13
N PHE A 114 10.99 2.96 10.39
CA PHE A 114 12.43 2.79 10.14
C PHE A 114 13.04 4.03 9.50
N ARG A 115 12.42 4.58 8.46
CA ARG A 115 12.83 5.83 7.79
C ARG A 115 12.92 6.99 8.78
N GLN A 116 11.89 7.17 9.63
CA GLN A 116 11.84 8.24 10.63
C GLN A 116 12.99 8.10 11.65
N LYS A 117 13.21 6.92 12.19
CA LYS A 117 14.28 6.64 13.14
C LYS A 117 15.67 6.84 12.55
N ASN A 118 15.84 6.62 11.26
CA ASN A 118 17.11 6.80 10.55
C ASN A 118 17.29 8.17 9.90
N GLY A 119 16.50 9.18 10.32
CA GLY A 119 16.73 10.57 9.95
C GLY A 119 16.08 11.00 8.65
N TYR A 120 14.96 10.40 8.24
CA TYR A 120 14.24 10.81 7.04
C TYR A 120 13.85 12.29 7.05
N LYS A 121 13.33 12.80 8.20
CA LYS A 121 12.94 14.21 8.35
C LYS A 121 14.12 15.18 8.28
N THR A 122 15.33 14.74 8.62
CA THR A 122 16.55 15.56 8.61
C THR A 122 17.34 15.41 7.31
N GLY A 123 16.86 14.60 6.36
CA GLY A 123 17.54 14.33 5.10
C GLY A 123 18.75 13.39 5.21
N ASN A 124 18.96 12.76 6.36
CA ASN A 124 20.09 11.86 6.59
C ASN A 124 19.82 10.42 6.10
N TYR A 125 18.55 10.06 5.98
CA TYR A 125 18.17 8.74 5.50
C TYR A 125 18.48 8.54 4.02
N LYS A 126 19.12 7.45 3.67
CA LYS A 126 19.40 7.09 2.29
C LYS A 126 18.34 6.09 1.80
N LYS A 127 17.51 6.52 0.84
CA LYS A 127 16.43 5.70 0.27
C LYS A 127 16.93 4.60 -0.67
N ILE A 128 18.09 4.81 -1.31
CA ILE A 128 18.70 3.86 -2.24
C ILE A 128 19.77 3.03 -1.53
N TRP A 129 19.57 1.71 -1.50
CA TRP A 129 20.46 0.73 -0.91
C TRP A 129 20.98 -0.18 -2.02
N ASN A 130 22.31 -0.31 -2.21
CA ASN A 130 22.88 -1.18 -3.24
C ASN A 130 22.18 -1.11 -4.61
N LYS A 131 21.87 0.11 -5.10
CA LYS A 131 21.21 0.42 -6.38
C LYS A 131 19.70 0.18 -6.43
N HIS A 132 19.05 -0.31 -5.37
CA HIS A 132 17.60 -0.49 -5.28
C HIS A 132 17.00 0.44 -4.24
N GLU A 133 15.74 0.81 -4.42
CA GLU A 133 14.99 1.52 -3.39
C GLU A 133 14.68 0.60 -2.19
N ASP A 134 14.50 1.21 -1.03
CA ASP A 134 14.16 0.52 0.22
C ASP A 134 12.86 -0.33 0.12
N ASN A 135 11.89 0.11 -0.69
CA ASN A 135 10.68 -0.67 -0.98
C ASN A 135 11.00 -2.04 -1.60
N TYR A 136 12.03 -2.14 -2.45
CA TYR A 136 12.45 -3.42 -3.04
C TYR A 136 12.89 -4.42 -1.97
N TYR A 137 13.64 -3.94 -0.97
CA TYR A 137 14.06 -4.80 0.15
C TYR A 137 12.89 -5.13 1.07
N LEU A 138 11.98 -4.17 1.30
CA LEU A 138 10.76 -4.44 2.05
C LEU A 138 9.99 -5.62 1.44
N PHE A 139 9.73 -5.60 0.13
CA PHE A 139 9.02 -6.70 -0.54
C PHE A 139 9.71 -8.04 -0.37
N LYS A 140 11.01 -8.11 -0.57
CA LYS A 140 11.76 -9.34 -0.33
C LYS A 140 11.57 -9.86 1.10
N ILE A 141 11.69 -8.98 2.08
CA ILE A 141 11.59 -9.33 3.49
C ILE A 141 10.19 -9.83 3.84
N ILE A 142 9.14 -9.11 3.45
CA ILE A 142 7.78 -9.51 3.82
C ILE A 142 7.34 -10.80 3.12
N ASN A 143 7.82 -11.09 1.92
CA ASN A 143 7.52 -12.33 1.20
C ASN A 143 8.11 -13.58 1.88
N GLU A 144 9.15 -13.42 2.69
CA GLU A 144 9.75 -14.51 3.48
C GLU A 144 9.06 -14.71 4.83
N LEU A 145 8.20 -13.79 5.26
CA LEU A 145 7.63 -13.78 6.59
C LEU A 145 6.13 -14.09 6.56
N ASP A 146 5.66 -14.70 7.65
CA ASP A 146 4.26 -14.97 7.90
C ASP A 146 3.65 -13.82 8.71
N VAL A 147 2.63 -13.18 8.17
CA VAL A 147 1.98 -12.00 8.76
C VAL A 147 1.17 -12.34 10.03
N ASP A 148 0.74 -13.59 10.18
CA ASP A 148 -0.06 -14.03 11.34
C ASP A 148 0.78 -14.19 12.61
N LYS A 149 2.09 -14.15 12.50
CA LYS A 149 2.98 -14.17 13.66
C LYS A 149 2.99 -12.83 14.38
N SER A 150 2.80 -12.85 15.69
CA SER A 150 2.85 -11.65 16.55
C SER A 150 4.14 -10.84 16.43
N GLU A 151 5.22 -11.48 15.99
CA GLU A 151 6.54 -10.88 15.83
C GLU A 151 6.79 -10.30 14.42
N PHE A 152 5.81 -10.37 13.50
CA PHE A 152 5.99 -9.96 12.11
C PHE A 152 6.62 -8.57 11.96
N CYS A 153 6.05 -7.56 12.59
CA CYS A 153 6.56 -6.18 12.50
C CYS A 153 7.98 -6.04 13.06
N HIS A 154 8.28 -6.77 14.14
CA HIS A 154 9.62 -6.77 14.75
C HIS A 154 10.64 -7.40 13.80
N LEU A 155 10.33 -8.56 13.24
CA LEU A 155 11.19 -9.25 12.28
C LEU A 155 11.43 -8.45 11.00
N VAL A 156 10.39 -7.77 10.50
CA VAL A 156 10.54 -6.86 9.35
C VAL A 156 11.51 -5.73 9.69
N TYR A 157 11.36 -5.12 10.87
CA TYR A 157 12.25 -4.03 11.30
C TYR A 157 13.71 -4.49 11.42
N GLU A 158 13.96 -5.62 12.10
CA GLU A 158 15.32 -6.19 12.25
C GLU A 158 15.97 -6.51 10.89
N LYS A 159 15.22 -7.12 9.97
CA LYS A 159 15.72 -7.45 8.63
C LYS A 159 16.01 -6.19 7.81
N LEU A 160 15.18 -5.14 7.92
CA LEU A 160 15.43 -3.84 7.27
C LEU A 160 16.70 -3.18 7.83
N ASP A 161 16.89 -3.19 9.16
CA ASP A 161 18.07 -2.60 9.79
C ASP A 161 19.34 -3.33 9.36
N ASN A 162 19.34 -4.66 9.41
CA ASN A 162 20.47 -5.47 8.94
C ASN A 162 20.83 -5.16 7.49
N GLN A 163 19.83 -5.11 6.59
CA GLN A 163 20.03 -4.82 5.18
C GLN A 163 20.56 -3.39 4.96
N TYR A 164 20.04 -2.42 5.71
CA TYR A 164 20.51 -1.04 5.67
C TYR A 164 21.97 -0.92 6.10
N GLN A 165 22.32 -1.50 7.25
CA GLN A 165 23.69 -1.49 7.76
C GLN A 165 24.67 -2.17 6.80
N GLU A 166 24.31 -3.31 6.22
CA GLU A 166 25.13 -4.00 5.22
C GLU A 166 25.35 -3.18 3.95
N SER A 167 24.35 -2.43 3.53
CA SER A 167 24.41 -1.60 2.32
C SER A 167 25.39 -0.44 2.41
N PHE A 168 25.79 -0.04 3.62
CA PHE A 168 26.67 1.11 3.88
C PHE A 168 27.91 0.75 4.71
N LYS A 169 28.15 -0.53 4.96
CA LYS A 169 29.47 -1.00 5.46
C LYS A 169 30.50 -0.78 4.35
N SER A 170 31.44 0.13 4.61
CA SER A 170 32.62 0.42 3.77
C SER A 170 33.61 -0.71 3.85
#